data_32b65c046a19ff7e20214bfda026c798
#
_entry.id   32b65c046a19ff7e20214bfda026c798
#
_cell.length_a   1.000
_cell.length_b   1.000
_cell.length_c   1.000
_cell.angle_alpha   90.00
_cell.angle_beta   90.00
_cell.angle_gamma   90.00
#
_symmetry.space_group_name_H-M   'P 1'
#
loop_
_entity.id
_entity.type
_entity.pdbx_description
1 polymer ?
#
loop_
_entity_poly.entity_id
_entity_poly.type
_entity_poly.pdbx_seq_one_letter_code
_entity_poly.pdbx_strand_id
1 'polypeptide(L)'
;MNPLASSAIPAVRERDHVTGSNNPKLTLIEYGDFGCRYCFAASRPVKALLDRFDGLRLVWRHFPVTELHPRADLAAELSELAGLHGKFWEAHSLLLTQHGRFSNDDLLSVARRLELDRAENQAALRERRFRERVLADIEGGRRAGVHATPTFFVDGERLDRPWADLAQIVPARLAAA
;
A
#
# COMPACT_ATOMS: atom_id res chain seq x y z
N MET A 1 -7.46 30.27 -18.30
CA MET A 1 -7.06 28.91 -18.74
C MET A 1 -6.01 28.43 -17.76
N ASN A 2 -6.39 27.53 -16.84
CA ASN A 2 -5.47 26.96 -15.88
C ASN A 2 -4.76 25.79 -16.58
N PRO A 3 -3.42 25.78 -16.73
CA PRO A 3 -2.78 24.63 -17.33
C PRO A 3 -3.01 23.45 -16.39
N LEU A 4 -3.65 22.41 -16.93
CA LEU A 4 -3.79 21.11 -16.28
C LEU A 4 -2.44 20.75 -15.69
N ALA A 5 -2.36 20.70 -14.37
CA ALA A 5 -1.19 20.16 -13.69
C ALA A 5 -0.98 18.76 -14.27
N SER A 6 0.10 18.59 -15.00
CA SER A 6 0.57 17.27 -15.43
C SER A 6 0.62 16.42 -14.17
N SER A 7 -0.31 15.48 -14.01
CA SER A 7 -0.30 14.55 -12.91
C SER A 7 1.03 13.80 -13.01
N ALA A 8 1.97 14.14 -12.12
CA ALA A 8 3.30 13.53 -12.16
C ALA A 8 3.11 12.01 -12.01
N ILE A 9 3.45 11.27 -13.05
CA ILE A 9 3.44 9.81 -13.04
C ILE A 9 4.26 9.34 -11.84
N PRO A 10 3.69 8.58 -10.91
CA PRO A 10 4.40 8.20 -9.69
C PRO A 10 5.51 7.19 -10.02
N ALA A 11 6.74 7.68 -10.17
CA ALA A 11 7.90 6.81 -10.32
C ALA A 11 8.12 5.93 -9.07
N VAL A 12 8.65 4.73 -9.26
CA VAL A 12 9.06 3.86 -8.14
C VAL A 12 10.26 4.49 -7.46
N ARG A 13 10.24 4.57 -6.13
CA ARG A 13 11.27 5.18 -5.28
C ARG A 13 12.01 4.09 -4.52
N GLU A 14 13.27 4.34 -4.18
CA GLU A 14 14.11 3.41 -3.42
C GLU A 14 13.46 2.96 -2.09
N ARG A 15 12.73 3.86 -1.44
CA ARG A 15 12.04 3.60 -0.16
C ARG A 15 10.66 2.95 -0.31
N ASP A 16 10.20 2.65 -1.54
CA ASP A 16 8.91 2.01 -1.73
C ASP A 16 8.95 0.54 -1.30
N HIS A 17 7.87 0.07 -0.72
CA HIS A 17 7.68 -1.35 -0.44
C HIS A 17 7.27 -2.06 -1.72
N VAL A 18 8.11 -2.97 -2.17
CA VAL A 18 7.93 -3.71 -3.42
C VAL A 18 7.84 -5.20 -3.19
N THR A 19 7.05 -5.89 -4.00
CA THR A 19 6.99 -7.35 -4.07
C THR A 19 6.76 -7.81 -5.51
N GLY A 20 7.02 -9.09 -5.78
CA GLY A 20 6.96 -9.65 -7.13
C GLY A 20 8.30 -9.55 -7.84
N SER A 21 8.31 -9.20 -9.11
CA SER A 21 9.49 -9.24 -9.97
C SER A 21 10.57 -8.21 -9.60
N ASN A 22 11.82 -8.65 -9.53
CA ASN A 22 12.98 -7.77 -9.43
C ASN A 22 13.35 -7.14 -10.79
N ASN A 23 12.94 -7.76 -11.91
CA ASN A 23 13.08 -7.23 -13.25
C ASN A 23 11.70 -7.17 -13.93
N PRO A 24 10.85 -6.21 -13.53
CA PRO A 24 9.46 -6.20 -13.96
C PRO A 24 9.30 -5.79 -15.43
N LYS A 25 8.36 -6.44 -16.11
CA LYS A 25 7.78 -5.99 -17.36
C LYS A 25 6.57 -5.09 -17.14
N LEU A 26 5.94 -5.19 -15.97
CA LEU A 26 4.79 -4.38 -15.59
C LEU A 26 4.88 -4.02 -14.11
N THR A 27 4.63 -2.77 -13.78
CA THR A 27 4.58 -2.30 -12.38
C THR A 27 3.19 -1.77 -12.05
N LEU A 28 2.60 -2.34 -10.98
CA LEU A 28 1.43 -1.78 -10.31
C LEU A 28 1.90 -0.94 -9.13
N ILE A 29 1.35 0.28 -8.99
CA ILE A 29 1.48 1.06 -7.76
C ILE A 29 0.09 1.17 -7.16
N GLU A 30 -0.09 0.68 -5.93
CA GLU A 30 -1.32 0.80 -5.16
C GLU A 30 -1.14 1.86 -4.08
N TYR A 31 -1.97 2.89 -4.10
CA TYR A 31 -2.21 3.73 -2.94
C TYR A 31 -3.34 3.12 -2.13
N GLY A 32 -3.01 2.65 -0.94
CA GLY A 32 -3.92 1.85 -0.14
C GLY A 32 -4.02 2.28 1.32
N ASP A 33 -5.09 1.81 1.94
CA ASP A 33 -5.45 2.06 3.34
C ASP A 33 -5.82 0.73 4.00
N PHE A 34 -5.17 0.40 5.10
CA PHE A 34 -5.41 -0.85 5.82
C PHE A 34 -6.83 -0.95 6.42
N GLY A 35 -7.49 0.19 6.64
CA GLY A 35 -8.88 0.23 7.09
C GLY A 35 -9.91 0.07 5.97
N CYS A 36 -9.50 0.23 4.72
CA CYS A 36 -10.38 0.23 3.57
C CYS A 36 -10.79 -1.20 3.15
N ARG A 37 -12.09 -1.49 3.21
CA ARG A 37 -12.65 -2.78 2.77
C ARG A 37 -12.36 -3.11 1.31
N TYR A 38 -12.22 -2.09 0.46
CA TYR A 38 -11.93 -2.27 -0.96
C TYR A 38 -10.45 -2.61 -1.20
N CYS A 39 -9.52 -2.07 -0.39
CA CYS A 39 -8.12 -2.50 -0.39
C CYS A 39 -8.00 -3.97 0.04
N PHE A 40 -8.73 -4.36 1.10
CA PHE A 40 -8.80 -5.77 1.49
C PHE A 40 -9.36 -6.65 0.36
N ALA A 41 -10.45 -6.23 -0.30
CA ALA A 41 -11.04 -6.99 -1.41
C ALA A 41 -10.10 -7.09 -2.62
N ALA A 42 -9.33 -6.04 -2.92
CA ALA A 42 -8.37 -6.02 -4.02
C ALA A 42 -7.12 -6.89 -3.75
N SER A 43 -6.73 -7.06 -2.49
CA SER A 43 -5.49 -7.74 -2.13
C SER A 43 -5.41 -9.19 -2.64
N ARG A 44 -6.50 -9.96 -2.61
CA ARG A 44 -6.52 -11.34 -3.08
C ARG A 44 -6.36 -11.47 -4.60
N PRO A 45 -7.13 -10.75 -5.46
CA PRO A 45 -6.90 -10.74 -6.90
C PRO A 45 -5.50 -10.25 -7.27
N VAL A 46 -4.98 -9.18 -6.61
CA VAL A 46 -3.64 -8.68 -6.87
C VAL A 46 -2.58 -9.73 -6.51
N LYS A 47 -2.72 -10.41 -5.37
CA LYS A 47 -1.83 -11.51 -5.00
C LYS A 47 -1.88 -12.64 -6.04
N ALA A 48 -3.06 -13.04 -6.52
CA ALA A 48 -3.19 -14.07 -7.54
C ALA A 48 -2.51 -13.69 -8.85
N LEU A 49 -2.52 -12.40 -9.22
CA LEU A 49 -1.78 -11.90 -10.38
C LEU A 49 -0.27 -11.98 -10.17
N LEU A 50 0.22 -11.59 -8.98
CA LEU A 50 1.64 -11.71 -8.63
C LEU A 50 2.11 -13.17 -8.65
N ASP A 51 1.30 -14.09 -8.13
CA ASP A 51 1.63 -15.54 -8.11
C ASP A 51 1.62 -16.14 -9.53
N ARG A 52 0.88 -15.55 -10.46
CA ARG A 52 0.73 -16.05 -11.85
C ARG A 52 1.75 -15.48 -12.82
N PHE A 53 2.23 -14.26 -12.61
CA PHE A 53 3.03 -13.52 -13.59
C PHE A 53 4.36 -13.07 -13.04
N ASP A 54 5.44 -13.77 -13.35
CA ASP A 54 6.81 -13.47 -12.89
C ASP A 54 7.33 -12.09 -13.31
N GLY A 55 6.74 -11.49 -14.36
CA GLY A 55 7.08 -10.15 -14.84
C GLY A 55 6.33 -9.01 -14.12
N LEU A 56 5.45 -9.32 -13.16
CA LEU A 56 4.67 -8.33 -12.43
C LEU A 56 5.37 -7.90 -11.15
N ARG A 57 5.36 -6.60 -10.88
CA ARG A 57 5.77 -5.99 -9.60
C ARG A 57 4.63 -5.18 -9.02
N LEU A 58 4.42 -5.30 -7.70
CA LEU A 58 3.54 -4.44 -6.93
C LEU A 58 4.37 -3.50 -6.05
N VAL A 59 3.96 -2.25 -6.01
CA VAL A 59 4.42 -1.21 -5.08
C VAL A 59 3.25 -0.79 -4.22
N TRP A 60 3.43 -0.80 -2.90
CA TRP A 60 2.46 -0.25 -1.95
C TRP A 60 2.90 1.14 -1.48
N ARG A 61 1.94 2.07 -1.42
CA ARG A 61 2.08 3.39 -0.81
C ARG A 61 0.92 3.67 0.12
N HIS A 62 1.23 4.23 1.27
CA HIS A 62 0.22 4.53 2.27
C HIS A 62 -0.66 5.70 1.86
N PHE A 63 -1.96 5.51 1.98
CA PHE A 63 -2.95 6.57 1.83
C PHE A 63 -4.10 6.40 2.82
N PRO A 64 -3.82 6.39 4.17
CA PRO A 64 -4.83 6.25 5.18
C PRO A 64 -5.80 7.44 5.16
N VAL A 65 -7.11 7.16 5.07
CA VAL A 65 -8.20 8.12 5.12
C VAL A 65 -8.76 8.11 6.54
N THR A 66 -8.09 8.81 7.45
CA THR A 66 -8.36 8.72 8.90
C THR A 66 -9.75 9.21 9.30
N GLU A 67 -10.38 10.04 8.48
CA GLU A 67 -11.76 10.50 8.64
C GLU A 67 -12.77 9.35 8.47
N LEU A 68 -12.46 8.35 7.64
CA LEU A 68 -13.28 7.17 7.40
C LEU A 68 -12.81 5.95 8.20
N HIS A 69 -11.50 5.83 8.38
CA HIS A 69 -10.85 4.71 9.03
C HIS A 69 -9.97 5.21 10.17
N PRO A 70 -10.53 5.47 11.35
CA PRO A 70 -9.78 5.98 12.49
C PRO A 70 -8.56 5.12 12.80
N ARG A 71 -7.40 5.78 13.01
CA ARG A 71 -6.11 5.14 13.34
C ARG A 71 -5.49 4.27 12.22
N ALA A 72 -5.98 4.35 10.99
CA ALA A 72 -5.34 3.69 9.85
C ALA A 72 -3.92 4.21 9.60
N ASP A 73 -3.63 5.44 10.00
CA ASP A 73 -2.28 6.02 10.02
C ASP A 73 -1.33 5.28 10.99
N LEU A 74 -1.81 4.87 12.16
CA LEU A 74 -1.02 4.06 13.10
C LEU A 74 -0.80 2.64 12.58
N ALA A 75 -1.78 2.06 11.87
CA ALA A 75 -1.59 0.78 11.19
C ALA A 75 -0.51 0.89 10.09
N ALA A 76 -0.50 2.00 9.34
CA ALA A 76 0.54 2.29 8.36
C ALA A 76 1.92 2.42 9.03
N GLU A 77 2.02 3.13 10.15
CA GLU A 77 3.27 3.25 10.90
C GLU A 77 3.76 1.91 11.47
N LEU A 78 2.85 1.03 11.93
CA LEU A 78 3.21 -0.32 12.36
C LEU A 78 3.79 -1.15 11.21
N SER A 79 3.24 -1.02 10.00
CA SER A 79 3.79 -1.73 8.85
C SER A 79 5.18 -1.23 8.44
N GLU A 80 5.46 0.07 8.62
CA GLU A 80 6.80 0.63 8.42
C GLU A 80 7.80 0.09 9.46
N LEU A 81 7.40 -0.01 10.74
CA LEU A 81 8.22 -0.66 11.76
C LEU A 81 8.51 -2.12 11.39
N ALA A 82 7.50 -2.87 10.97
CA ALA A 82 7.68 -4.24 10.49
C ALA A 82 8.63 -4.31 9.29
N GLY A 83 8.59 -3.30 8.43
CA GLY A 83 9.48 -3.16 7.28
C GLY A 83 10.95 -3.04 7.65
N LEU A 84 11.30 -2.37 8.77
CA LEU A 84 12.68 -2.34 9.29
C LEU A 84 13.19 -3.74 9.67
N HIS A 85 12.29 -4.65 10.02
CA HIS A 85 12.59 -6.04 10.35
C HIS A 85 12.37 -7.01 9.17
N GLY A 86 12.21 -6.49 7.93
CA GLY A 86 11.99 -7.30 6.73
C GLY A 86 10.59 -7.93 6.65
N LYS A 87 9.63 -7.51 7.50
CA LYS A 87 8.30 -8.12 7.65
C LYS A 87 7.15 -7.22 7.14
N PHE A 88 7.44 -6.30 6.21
CA PHE A 88 6.41 -5.37 5.70
C PHE A 88 5.21 -6.11 5.10
N TRP A 89 5.45 -7.09 4.21
CA TRP A 89 4.38 -7.76 3.48
C TRP A 89 3.56 -8.71 4.36
N GLU A 90 4.16 -9.28 5.40
CA GLU A 90 3.43 -10.01 6.44
C GLU A 90 2.53 -9.04 7.23
N ALA A 91 3.07 -7.88 7.64
CA ALA A 91 2.29 -6.83 8.30
C ALA A 91 1.15 -6.34 7.42
N HIS A 92 1.42 -6.06 6.15
CA HIS A 92 0.43 -5.66 5.15
C HIS A 92 -0.75 -6.64 5.11
N SER A 93 -0.46 -7.93 4.98
CA SER A 93 -1.48 -8.97 4.93
C SER A 93 -2.29 -9.05 6.23
N LEU A 94 -1.63 -9.00 7.39
CA LEU A 94 -2.28 -9.06 8.69
C LEU A 94 -3.16 -7.83 8.96
N LEU A 95 -2.67 -6.64 8.63
CA LEU A 95 -3.38 -5.38 8.88
C LEU A 95 -4.65 -5.26 8.03
N LEU A 96 -4.61 -5.66 6.77
CA LEU A 96 -5.80 -5.70 5.91
C LEU A 96 -6.89 -6.60 6.50
N THR A 97 -6.54 -7.71 7.16
CA THR A 97 -7.52 -8.60 7.81
C THR A 97 -8.12 -8.05 9.11
N GLN A 98 -7.60 -6.94 9.64
CA GLN A 98 -8.19 -6.28 10.83
C GLN A 98 -9.50 -5.56 10.53
N HIS A 99 -9.81 -5.29 9.26
CA HIS A 99 -11.03 -4.60 8.84
C HIS A 99 -11.26 -3.26 9.57
N GLY A 100 -10.20 -2.46 9.71
CA GLY A 100 -10.25 -1.16 10.37
C GLY A 100 -10.22 -1.19 11.91
N ARG A 101 -10.06 -2.36 12.52
CA ARG A 101 -9.87 -2.47 13.97
C ARG A 101 -8.40 -2.20 14.31
N PHE A 102 -8.13 -0.99 14.78
CA PHE A 102 -6.78 -0.51 15.08
C PHE A 102 -6.69 0.10 16.48
N SER A 103 -7.38 -0.51 17.47
CA SER A 103 -7.12 -0.21 18.88
C SER A 103 -5.66 -0.51 19.25
N ASN A 104 -5.19 -0.02 20.37
CA ASN A 104 -3.84 -0.35 20.85
C ASN A 104 -3.64 -1.88 20.95
N ASP A 105 -4.65 -2.58 21.45
CA ASP A 105 -4.58 -4.04 21.62
C ASP A 105 -4.59 -4.77 20.28
N ASP A 106 -5.34 -4.30 19.29
CA ASP A 106 -5.32 -4.85 17.93
C ASP A 106 -3.94 -4.71 17.31
N LEU A 107 -3.36 -3.50 17.34
CA LEU A 107 -2.02 -3.24 16.80
C LEU A 107 -0.93 -4.02 17.55
N LEU A 108 -1.01 -4.10 18.89
CA LEU A 108 -0.11 -4.94 19.69
C LEU A 108 -0.27 -6.43 19.36
N SER A 109 -1.48 -6.89 19.05
CA SER A 109 -1.71 -8.27 18.63
C SER A 109 -1.07 -8.57 17.28
N VAL A 110 -1.18 -7.65 16.31
CA VAL A 110 -0.47 -7.76 15.03
C VAL A 110 1.03 -7.79 15.24
N ALA A 111 1.59 -6.85 16.04
CA ALA A 111 3.02 -6.81 16.32
C ALA A 111 3.55 -8.10 16.96
N ARG A 112 2.79 -8.71 17.90
CA ARG A 112 3.14 -10.00 18.49
C ARG A 112 3.16 -11.13 17.46
N ARG A 113 2.20 -11.17 16.55
CA ARG A 113 2.17 -12.18 15.46
C ARG A 113 3.35 -12.05 14.50
N LEU A 114 3.87 -10.83 14.38
CA LEU A 114 5.06 -10.51 13.60
C LEU A 114 6.35 -10.69 14.41
N GLU A 115 6.24 -11.12 15.69
CA GLU A 115 7.39 -11.26 16.59
C GLU A 115 8.22 -9.98 16.73
N LEU A 116 7.57 -8.82 16.64
CA LEU A 116 8.22 -7.54 16.89
C LEU A 116 8.40 -7.32 18.39
N ASP A 117 9.51 -6.67 18.77
CA ASP A 117 9.73 -6.34 20.17
C ASP A 117 8.63 -5.43 20.68
N ARG A 118 8.08 -5.77 21.88
CA ARG A 118 6.95 -5.06 22.46
C ARG A 118 7.29 -3.63 22.84
N ALA A 119 8.47 -3.43 23.43
CA ALA A 119 8.89 -2.11 23.92
C ALA A 119 9.17 -1.19 22.73
N GLU A 120 9.87 -1.70 21.70
CA GLU A 120 10.11 -0.97 20.47
C GLU A 120 8.81 -0.57 19.78
N ASN A 121 7.86 -1.50 19.64
CA ASN A 121 6.56 -1.22 19.02
C ASN A 121 5.78 -0.15 19.77
N GLN A 122 5.69 -0.26 21.11
CA GLN A 122 5.00 0.73 21.92
C GLN A 122 5.67 2.10 21.84
N ALA A 123 7.00 2.16 21.84
CA ALA A 123 7.74 3.41 21.70
C ALA A 123 7.51 4.02 20.30
N ALA A 124 7.67 3.24 19.24
CA ALA A 124 7.52 3.71 17.86
C ALA A 124 6.13 4.32 17.59
N LEU A 125 5.06 3.65 18.04
CA LEU A 125 3.68 4.15 17.85
C LEU A 125 3.38 5.37 18.75
N ARG A 126 3.87 5.39 20.00
CA ARG A 126 3.69 6.55 20.89
C ARG A 126 4.42 7.79 20.35
N GLU A 127 5.62 7.62 19.83
CA GLU A 127 6.48 8.67 19.30
C GLU A 127 6.14 9.03 17.84
N ARG A 128 5.20 8.31 17.23
CA ARG A 128 4.82 8.50 15.82
C ARG A 128 6.05 8.48 14.88
N ARG A 129 6.97 7.53 15.13
CA ARG A 129 8.29 7.45 14.48
C ARG A 129 8.24 7.43 12.96
N PHE A 130 7.21 6.83 12.38
CA PHE A 130 7.07 6.70 10.93
C PHE A 130 6.04 7.65 10.31
N ARG A 131 5.52 8.61 11.10
CA ARG A 131 4.51 9.55 10.63
C ARG A 131 4.92 10.29 9.38
N GLU A 132 6.14 10.83 9.34
CA GLU A 132 6.65 11.58 8.19
C GLU A 132 6.75 10.72 6.93
N ARG A 133 7.09 9.42 7.09
CA ARG A 133 7.11 8.46 5.99
C ARG A 133 5.71 8.27 5.39
N VAL A 134 4.70 8.08 6.25
CA VAL A 134 3.30 7.93 5.83
C VAL A 134 2.77 9.22 5.19
N LEU A 135 3.05 10.37 5.79
CA LEU A 135 2.64 11.68 5.25
C LEU A 135 3.25 11.95 3.87
N ALA A 136 4.50 11.57 3.64
CA ALA A 136 5.15 11.73 2.34
C ALA A 136 4.46 10.90 1.23
N ASP A 137 3.92 9.73 1.56
CA ASP A 137 3.14 8.93 0.62
C ASP A 137 1.77 9.57 0.34
N ILE A 138 1.08 10.03 1.39
CA ILE A 138 -0.22 10.73 1.24
C ILE A 138 -0.04 11.96 0.34
N GLU A 139 0.98 12.77 0.59
CA GLU A 139 1.24 13.98 -0.20
C GLU A 139 1.59 13.64 -1.65
N GLY A 140 2.44 12.61 -1.86
CA GLY A 140 2.75 12.10 -3.19
C GLY A 140 1.51 11.61 -3.93
N GLY A 141 0.61 10.92 -3.23
CA GLY A 141 -0.67 10.46 -3.76
C GLY A 141 -1.58 11.62 -4.16
N ARG A 142 -1.72 12.63 -3.29
CA ARG A 142 -2.51 13.84 -3.60
C ARG A 142 -2.00 14.56 -4.83
N ARG A 143 -0.69 14.72 -4.98
CA ARG A 143 -0.08 15.31 -6.19
C ARG A 143 -0.33 14.47 -7.44
N ALA A 144 -0.42 13.14 -7.29
CA ALA A 144 -0.76 12.22 -8.37
C ALA A 144 -2.27 12.08 -8.62
N GLY A 145 -3.11 12.89 -7.96
CA GLY A 145 -4.57 12.87 -8.13
C GLY A 145 -5.28 11.73 -7.40
N VAL A 146 -4.65 11.13 -6.37
CA VAL A 146 -5.30 10.13 -5.53
C VAL A 146 -6.26 10.83 -4.56
N HIS A 147 -7.52 10.39 -4.56
CA HIS A 147 -8.58 10.92 -3.69
C HIS A 147 -9.32 9.83 -2.92
N ALA A 148 -9.09 8.56 -3.25
CA ALA A 148 -9.74 7.40 -2.64
C ALA A 148 -8.82 6.17 -2.68
N THR A 149 -9.14 5.14 -1.90
CA THR A 149 -8.42 3.88 -1.87
C THR A 149 -9.33 2.68 -2.18
N PRO A 150 -8.80 1.65 -2.85
CA PRO A 150 -7.49 1.64 -3.50
C PRO A 150 -7.48 2.50 -4.78
N THR A 151 -6.37 3.18 -5.05
CA THR A 151 -6.10 3.77 -6.36
C THR A 151 -4.88 3.07 -6.95
N PHE A 152 -5.03 2.55 -8.16
CA PHE A 152 -3.96 1.86 -8.87
C PHE A 152 -3.38 2.71 -10.00
N PHE A 153 -2.08 2.56 -10.21
CA PHE A 153 -1.37 3.02 -11.40
C PHE A 153 -0.72 1.80 -12.07
N VAL A 154 -0.82 1.70 -13.38
CA VAL A 154 -0.25 0.63 -14.21
C VAL A 154 0.83 1.27 -15.07
N ASP A 155 2.11 0.96 -14.85
CA ASP A 155 3.26 1.61 -15.49
C ASP A 155 3.18 3.14 -15.48
N GLY A 156 2.73 3.70 -14.36
CA GLY A 156 2.59 5.13 -14.14
C GLY A 156 1.30 5.74 -14.69
N GLU A 157 0.48 5.02 -15.43
CA GLU A 157 -0.85 5.47 -15.87
C GLU A 157 -1.88 5.16 -14.79
N ARG A 158 -2.65 6.16 -14.37
CA ARG A 158 -3.73 5.94 -13.41
C ARG A 158 -4.80 5.03 -14.00
N LEU A 159 -5.23 4.05 -13.23
CA LEU A 159 -6.34 3.19 -13.59
C LEU A 159 -7.67 3.91 -13.28
N ASP A 160 -8.29 4.50 -14.30
CA ASP A 160 -9.61 5.16 -14.20
C ASP A 160 -10.78 4.18 -14.43
N ARG A 161 -10.60 2.93 -13.98
CA ARG A 161 -11.54 1.82 -14.08
C ARG A 161 -11.59 1.07 -12.75
N PRO A 162 -12.63 0.27 -12.48
CA PRO A 162 -12.68 -0.56 -11.28
C PRO A 162 -11.42 -1.43 -11.14
N TRP A 163 -10.87 -1.54 -9.94
CA TRP A 163 -9.69 -2.37 -9.66
C TRP A 163 -9.90 -3.86 -10.06
N ALA A 164 -11.15 -4.33 -10.11
CA ALA A 164 -11.49 -5.69 -10.58
C ALA A 164 -11.04 -5.93 -12.04
N ASP A 165 -10.92 -4.88 -12.85
CA ASP A 165 -10.46 -4.96 -14.23
C ASP A 165 -8.95 -5.29 -14.34
N LEU A 166 -8.19 -5.19 -13.24
CA LEU A 166 -6.77 -5.61 -13.20
C LEU A 166 -6.60 -7.06 -13.66
N ALA A 167 -7.58 -7.93 -13.40
CA ALA A 167 -7.56 -9.33 -13.84
C ALA A 167 -7.51 -9.48 -15.38
N GLN A 168 -7.96 -8.48 -16.13
CA GLN A 168 -7.92 -8.45 -17.59
C GLN A 168 -6.77 -7.57 -18.11
N ILE A 169 -6.52 -6.44 -17.45
CA ILE A 169 -5.53 -5.44 -17.88
C ILE A 169 -4.11 -5.97 -17.73
N VAL A 170 -3.78 -6.59 -16.58
CA VAL A 170 -2.42 -7.08 -16.29
C VAL A 170 -1.97 -8.13 -17.33
N PRO A 171 -2.74 -9.20 -17.62
CA PRO A 171 -2.35 -10.16 -18.65
C PRO A 171 -2.19 -9.53 -20.03
N ALA A 172 -3.09 -8.62 -20.40
CA ALA A 172 -3.05 -7.96 -21.72
C ALA A 172 -1.80 -7.07 -21.87
N ARG A 173 -1.45 -6.29 -20.83
CA ARG A 173 -0.25 -5.45 -20.84
C ARG A 173 1.04 -6.27 -20.85
N LEU A 174 1.11 -7.35 -20.05
CA LEU A 174 2.27 -8.23 -20.02
C LEU A 174 2.48 -8.99 -21.34
N ALA A 175 1.41 -9.30 -22.08
CA ALA A 175 1.53 -9.93 -23.40
C ALA A 175 2.01 -8.96 -24.48
N ALA A 176 1.87 -7.65 -24.26
CA ALA A 176 2.30 -6.59 -25.19
C ALA A 176 3.70 -6.04 -24.89
N ALA A 177 4.31 -6.43 -23.75
CA ALA A 177 5.63 -6.00 -23.28
C ALA A 177 6.71 -7.02 -23.64
#